data_2cbe9279a62ea0697c3cdbf5d48389e5
#
_entry.id   2cbe9279a62ea0697c3cdbf5d48389e5
#
_cell.length_a   1.000
_cell.length_b   1.000
_cell.length_c   1.000
_cell.angle_alpha   90.00
_cell.angle_beta   90.00
_cell.angle_gamma   90.00
#
_symmetry.space_group_name_H-M   'P 1'
#
loop_
_entity.id
_entity.type
_entity.pdbx_description
1 polymer ?
#
loop_
_entity_poly.entity_id
_entity_poly.type
_entity_poly.pdbx_seq_one_letter_code
_entity_poly.pdbx_strand_id
1 'polypeptide(L)'
;VFTVISVTVTLLTAYPMSRNDFMGKKFFNAIFVFTMFFGGGLMPTYLLMDQLGLVNTVWAILLPGALNVWNMILARSYYKTVPIELYEAASMDGSTEVQYFFKILIPVCKPIIAVLCLYQFVAMWNSYFDAMIYLDDQNLQPLQLVLRSILVQNQINPNLVTNMEKLAETAKLADLLKYSTIVISSVPLIV
;
A
#
# COMPACT_ATOMS: atom_id res chain seq x y z
N VAL A 1 -5.64 -7.31 -5.31
CA VAL A 1 -6.26 -7.68 -4.02
C VAL A 1 -5.90 -6.65 -2.95
N PHE A 2 -4.61 -6.38 -2.68
CA PHE A 2 -4.15 -5.41 -1.67
C PHE A 2 -4.80 -4.03 -1.83
N THR A 3 -4.74 -3.43 -3.03
CA THR A 3 -5.31 -2.11 -3.31
C THR A 3 -6.81 -2.04 -2.97
N VAL A 4 -7.57 -3.07 -3.35
CA VAL A 4 -9.02 -3.14 -3.08
C VAL A 4 -9.28 -3.19 -1.58
N ILE A 5 -8.58 -4.05 -0.86
CA ILE A 5 -8.73 -4.18 0.61
C ILE A 5 -8.37 -2.86 1.29
N SER A 6 -7.20 -2.30 0.98
CA SER A 6 -6.73 -1.08 1.63
C SER A 6 -7.61 0.13 1.33
N VAL A 7 -8.04 0.33 0.08
CA VAL A 7 -8.96 1.41 -0.27
C VAL A 7 -10.31 1.23 0.43
N THR A 8 -10.86 0.02 0.44
CA THR A 8 -12.14 -0.25 1.12
C THR A 8 -12.05 0.05 2.62
N VAL A 9 -11.02 -0.43 3.30
CA VAL A 9 -10.79 -0.17 4.74
C VAL A 9 -10.62 1.33 4.97
N THR A 10 -9.84 2.01 4.12
CA THR A 10 -9.62 3.46 4.20
C THR A 10 -10.93 4.25 4.07
N LEU A 11 -11.76 3.93 3.07
CA LEU A 11 -13.03 4.62 2.84
C LEU A 11 -14.02 4.38 3.99
N LEU A 12 -14.13 3.13 4.46
CA LEU A 12 -15.00 2.77 5.60
C LEU A 12 -14.56 3.45 6.89
N THR A 13 -13.25 3.57 7.13
CA THR A 13 -12.72 4.22 8.33
C THR A 13 -12.84 5.75 8.24
N ALA A 14 -12.63 6.33 7.06
CA ALA A 14 -12.72 7.77 6.84
C ALA A 14 -14.14 8.33 7.00
N TYR A 15 -15.17 7.52 6.68
CA TYR A 15 -16.56 7.96 6.73
C TYR A 15 -17.02 8.39 8.14
N PRO A 16 -16.99 7.55 9.17
CA PRO A 16 -17.38 7.96 10.52
C PRO A 16 -16.50 9.10 11.04
N MET A 17 -15.21 9.12 10.66
CA MET A 17 -14.30 10.19 11.05
C MET A 17 -14.61 11.53 10.37
N SER A 18 -15.32 11.55 9.24
CA SER A 18 -15.79 12.78 8.58
C SER A 18 -17.02 13.38 9.27
N ARG A 19 -17.89 12.53 9.86
CA ARG A 19 -19.13 12.95 10.50
C ARG A 19 -18.89 13.77 11.76
N ASN A 20 -19.78 14.74 12.02
CA ASN A 20 -19.69 15.54 13.24
C ASN A 20 -20.33 14.85 14.45
N ASP A 21 -21.32 14.00 14.19
CA ASP A 21 -22.13 13.33 15.22
C ASP A 21 -21.43 12.08 15.80
N PHE A 22 -20.26 11.69 15.28
CA PHE A 22 -19.54 10.53 15.74
C PHE A 22 -18.93 10.76 17.13
N MET A 23 -19.50 10.09 18.13
CA MET A 23 -18.98 10.09 19.50
C MET A 23 -17.59 9.43 19.54
N GLY A 24 -16.62 10.08 20.17
CA GLY A 24 -15.24 9.56 20.24
C GLY A 24 -14.33 9.99 19.08
N LYS A 25 -14.81 10.79 18.12
CA LYS A 25 -14.03 11.30 16.99
C LYS A 25 -12.66 11.88 17.40
N LYS A 26 -12.60 12.63 18.51
CA LYS A 26 -11.35 13.21 19.01
C LYS A 26 -10.37 12.13 19.47
N PHE A 27 -10.86 11.12 20.17
CA PHE A 27 -10.06 10.01 20.68
C PHE A 27 -9.49 9.16 19.54
N PHE A 28 -10.33 8.70 18.63
CA PHE A 28 -9.86 7.93 17.46
C PHE A 28 -8.90 8.73 16.58
N ASN A 29 -9.18 10.03 16.36
CA ASN A 29 -8.27 10.88 15.61
C ASN A 29 -6.91 11.01 16.29
N ALA A 30 -6.87 11.13 17.62
CA ALA A 30 -5.62 11.17 18.37
C ALA A 30 -4.84 9.86 18.23
N ILE A 31 -5.52 8.69 18.31
CA ILE A 31 -4.88 7.39 18.09
C ILE A 31 -4.30 7.30 16.68
N PHE A 32 -5.07 7.60 15.64
CA PHE A 32 -4.58 7.53 14.26
C PHE A 32 -3.39 8.46 14.02
N VAL A 33 -3.46 9.70 14.50
CA VAL A 33 -2.33 10.63 14.38
C VAL A 33 -1.12 10.15 15.20
N PHE A 34 -1.35 9.60 16.40
CA PHE A 34 -0.28 9.02 17.20
C PHE A 34 0.43 7.87 16.46
N THR A 35 -0.32 6.93 15.89
CA THR A 35 0.27 5.81 15.14
C THR A 35 1.00 6.23 13.87
N MET A 36 0.71 7.40 13.34
CA MET A 36 1.42 7.96 12.19
C MET A 36 2.85 8.41 12.56
N PHE A 37 3.05 8.94 13.77
CA PHE A 37 4.34 9.43 14.24
C PHE A 37 5.12 8.41 15.06
N PHE A 38 4.42 7.49 15.72
CA PHE A 38 5.02 6.48 16.59
C PHE A 38 4.78 5.07 16.05
N GLY A 39 5.75 4.57 15.30
CA GLY A 39 5.78 3.17 14.88
C GLY A 39 6.55 2.31 15.89
N GLY A 40 6.13 1.07 16.08
CA GLY A 40 6.81 0.11 16.95
C GLY A 40 8.20 -0.32 16.46
N GLY A 41 8.51 -0.03 15.19
CA GLY A 41 9.74 -0.47 14.55
C GLY A 41 9.62 -1.88 13.95
N LEU A 42 10.67 -2.30 13.26
CA LEU A 42 10.67 -3.53 12.48
C LEU A 42 10.61 -4.78 13.38
N MET A 43 11.44 -4.83 14.41
CA MET A 43 11.54 -6.03 15.28
C MET A 43 10.23 -6.35 16.03
N PRO A 44 9.58 -5.40 16.72
CA PRO A 44 8.28 -5.66 17.35
C PRO A 44 7.19 -6.08 16.36
N THR A 45 7.18 -5.48 15.17
CA THR A 45 6.21 -5.84 14.14
C THR A 45 6.45 -7.25 13.61
N TYR A 46 7.71 -7.63 13.38
CA TYR A 46 8.06 -8.98 12.97
C TYR A 46 7.65 -10.03 14.02
N LEU A 47 7.98 -9.80 15.30
CA LEU A 47 7.61 -10.71 16.37
C LEU A 47 6.08 -10.86 16.50
N LEU A 48 5.33 -9.77 16.30
CA LEU A 48 3.87 -9.84 16.29
C LEU A 48 3.36 -10.70 15.12
N MET A 49 3.91 -10.53 13.91
CA MET A 49 3.52 -11.33 12.75
C MET A 49 3.87 -12.80 12.93
N ASP A 50 5.01 -13.10 13.55
CA ASP A 50 5.43 -14.46 13.89
C ASP A 50 4.49 -15.11 14.91
N GLN A 51 4.17 -14.42 16.01
CA GLN A 51 3.21 -14.89 17.02
C GLN A 51 1.80 -15.14 16.46
N LEU A 52 1.38 -14.37 15.46
CA LEU A 52 0.11 -14.54 14.77
C LEU A 52 0.15 -15.66 13.70
N GLY A 53 1.33 -16.27 13.45
CA GLY A 53 1.51 -17.31 12.45
C GLY A 53 1.33 -16.80 11.01
N LEU A 54 1.57 -15.50 10.78
CA LEU A 54 1.36 -14.85 9.48
C LEU A 54 2.64 -14.79 8.64
N VAL A 55 3.81 -15.02 9.23
CA VAL A 55 5.09 -15.09 8.50
C VAL A 55 4.99 -16.13 7.40
N ASN A 56 5.61 -15.84 6.27
CA ASN A 56 5.55 -16.63 5.04
C ASN A 56 4.13 -16.77 4.45
N THR A 57 3.27 -15.79 4.69
CA THR A 57 1.97 -15.68 4.05
C THR A 57 1.77 -14.29 3.43
N VAL A 58 0.90 -14.19 2.43
CA VAL A 58 0.52 -12.91 1.81
C VAL A 58 -0.09 -11.94 2.84
N TRP A 59 -0.72 -12.47 3.89
CA TRP A 59 -1.35 -11.66 4.94
C TRP A 59 -0.36 -10.87 5.79
N ALA A 60 0.89 -11.33 5.90
CA ALA A 60 1.94 -10.58 6.60
C ALA A 60 2.21 -9.20 5.98
N ILE A 61 2.00 -9.08 4.66
CA ILE A 61 2.14 -7.80 3.93
C ILE A 61 0.81 -7.04 3.91
N LEU A 62 -0.31 -7.77 3.72
CA LEU A 62 -1.62 -7.15 3.55
C LEU A 62 -2.14 -6.47 4.82
N LEU A 63 -1.99 -7.10 5.99
CA LEU A 63 -2.59 -6.60 7.23
C LEU A 63 -1.94 -5.30 7.74
N PRO A 64 -0.60 -5.19 7.86
CA PRO A 64 0.02 -3.95 8.30
C PRO A 64 -0.24 -2.77 7.35
N GLY A 65 -0.31 -3.06 6.03
CA GLY A 65 -0.58 -2.07 5.00
C GLY A 65 -2.06 -1.80 4.71
N ALA A 66 -2.99 -2.51 5.38
CA ALA A 66 -4.42 -2.41 5.06
C ALA A 66 -5.01 -1.02 5.34
N LEU A 67 -4.50 -0.31 6.35
CA LEU A 67 -4.91 1.05 6.66
C LEU A 67 -3.72 2.00 6.63
N ASN A 68 -3.74 2.93 5.68
CA ASN A 68 -2.81 4.05 5.64
C ASN A 68 -3.50 5.29 6.22
N VAL A 69 -2.98 5.79 7.35
CA VAL A 69 -3.59 6.92 8.07
C VAL A 69 -3.57 8.20 7.22
N TRP A 70 -2.53 8.42 6.42
CA TRP A 70 -2.46 9.56 5.50
C TRP A 70 -3.59 9.53 4.47
N ASN A 71 -3.80 8.39 3.83
CA ASN A 71 -4.87 8.19 2.86
C ASN A 71 -6.26 8.33 3.51
N MET A 72 -6.42 7.87 4.76
CA MET A 72 -7.64 8.05 5.53
C MET A 72 -7.94 9.54 5.81
N ILE A 73 -6.92 10.34 6.14
CA ILE A 73 -7.05 11.78 6.33
C ILE A 73 -7.45 12.48 5.02
N LEU A 74 -6.87 12.07 3.89
CA LEU A 74 -7.24 12.58 2.56
C LEU A 74 -8.70 12.28 2.23
N ALA A 75 -9.13 11.01 2.38
CA ALA A 75 -10.52 10.60 2.15
C ALA A 75 -11.48 11.38 3.05
N ARG A 76 -11.17 11.49 4.35
CA ARG A 76 -11.94 12.26 5.31
C ARG A 76 -12.08 13.73 4.92
N SER A 77 -10.98 14.35 4.48
CA SER A 77 -10.99 15.76 4.05
C SER A 77 -11.86 15.95 2.82
N TYR A 78 -11.81 15.02 1.88
CA TYR A 78 -12.65 15.07 0.70
C TYR A 78 -14.13 14.86 1.05
N TYR A 79 -14.47 13.92 1.93
CA TYR A 79 -15.85 13.71 2.38
C TYR A 79 -16.48 14.97 3.00
N LYS A 80 -15.67 15.81 3.64
CA LYS A 80 -16.15 17.09 4.20
C LYS A 80 -16.42 18.17 3.15
N THR A 81 -15.93 18.02 1.93
CA THR A 81 -16.25 18.94 0.83
C THR A 81 -17.60 18.64 0.18
N VAL A 82 -18.16 17.45 0.44
CA VAL A 82 -19.49 17.07 -0.04
C VAL A 82 -20.53 17.88 0.74
N PRO A 83 -21.44 18.57 0.04
CA PRO A 83 -22.49 19.37 0.68
C PRO A 83 -23.35 18.55 1.64
N ILE A 84 -23.63 19.10 2.83
CA ILE A 84 -24.40 18.40 3.86
C ILE A 84 -25.86 18.22 3.44
N GLU A 85 -26.35 19.05 2.55
CA GLU A 85 -27.70 19.02 2.00
C GLU A 85 -28.02 17.69 1.30
N LEU A 86 -26.99 17.04 0.71
CA LEU A 86 -27.16 15.72 0.11
C LEU A 86 -27.45 14.64 1.17
N TYR A 87 -26.84 14.77 2.34
CA TYR A 87 -27.13 13.88 3.45
C TYR A 87 -28.51 14.16 4.05
N GLU A 88 -28.88 15.41 4.23
CA GLU A 88 -30.19 15.82 4.78
C GLU A 88 -31.31 15.37 3.85
N ALA A 89 -31.18 15.58 2.54
CA ALA A 89 -32.16 15.10 1.56
C ALA A 89 -32.31 13.58 1.60
N ALA A 90 -31.19 12.84 1.61
CA ALA A 90 -31.23 11.38 1.71
C ALA A 90 -31.87 10.89 3.01
N SER A 91 -31.65 11.59 4.12
CA SER A 91 -32.25 11.28 5.41
C SER A 91 -33.76 11.54 5.42
N MET A 92 -34.21 12.61 4.75
CA MET A 92 -35.63 12.90 4.57
C MET A 92 -36.33 11.84 3.71
N ASP A 93 -35.64 11.28 2.73
CA ASP A 93 -36.10 10.15 1.91
C ASP A 93 -36.05 8.80 2.66
N GLY A 94 -35.66 8.78 3.95
CA GLY A 94 -35.60 7.57 4.78
C GLY A 94 -34.44 6.66 4.51
N SER A 95 -33.38 7.14 3.86
CA SER A 95 -32.19 6.32 3.63
C SER A 95 -31.40 6.09 4.93
N THR A 96 -30.90 4.86 5.09
CA THR A 96 -30.00 4.52 6.19
C THR A 96 -28.58 5.05 5.92
N GLU A 97 -27.75 5.18 6.97
CA GLU A 97 -26.33 5.59 6.86
C GLU A 97 -25.56 4.73 5.83
N VAL A 98 -25.81 3.43 5.83
CA VAL A 98 -25.17 2.49 4.89
C VAL A 98 -25.62 2.74 3.46
N GLN A 99 -26.92 3.00 3.26
CA GLN A 99 -27.46 3.33 1.93
C GLN A 99 -26.91 4.67 1.43
N TYR A 100 -26.85 5.68 2.27
CA TYR A 100 -26.23 6.97 1.94
C TYR A 100 -24.77 6.78 1.52
N PHE A 101 -23.99 6.03 2.32
CA PHE A 101 -22.57 5.78 2.03
C PHE A 101 -22.38 5.14 0.66
N PHE A 102 -23.04 4.00 0.39
CA PHE A 102 -22.79 3.26 -0.84
C PHE A 102 -23.49 3.83 -2.08
N LYS A 103 -24.71 4.39 -1.94
CA LYS A 103 -25.48 4.85 -3.09
C LYS A 103 -25.26 6.31 -3.46
N ILE A 104 -24.85 7.14 -2.51
CA ILE A 104 -24.72 8.59 -2.73
C ILE A 104 -23.27 9.03 -2.55
N LEU A 105 -22.65 8.80 -1.40
CA LEU A 105 -21.33 9.32 -1.08
C LEU A 105 -20.25 8.69 -1.98
N ILE A 106 -20.20 7.38 -2.09
CA ILE A 106 -19.19 6.68 -2.92
C ILE A 106 -19.24 7.13 -4.39
N PRO A 107 -20.41 7.19 -5.07
CA PRO A 107 -20.49 7.68 -6.43
C PRO A 107 -20.07 9.15 -6.61
N VAL A 108 -20.36 10.02 -5.66
CA VAL A 108 -19.93 11.42 -5.68
C VAL A 108 -18.42 11.54 -5.47
N CYS A 109 -17.86 10.66 -4.65
CA CYS A 109 -16.45 10.67 -4.27
C CYS A 109 -15.54 9.86 -5.22
N LYS A 110 -15.99 9.46 -6.41
CA LYS A 110 -15.17 8.73 -7.40
C LYS A 110 -13.78 9.35 -7.65
N PRO A 111 -13.61 10.68 -7.75
CA PRO A 111 -12.28 11.24 -8.01
C PRO A 111 -11.27 10.91 -6.91
N ILE A 112 -11.64 11.04 -5.64
CA ILE A 112 -10.72 10.70 -4.55
C ILE A 112 -10.46 9.19 -4.47
N ILE A 113 -11.43 8.36 -4.78
CA ILE A 113 -11.27 6.90 -4.81
C ILE A 113 -10.23 6.52 -5.86
N ALA A 114 -10.27 7.12 -7.05
CA ALA A 114 -9.26 6.88 -8.09
C ALA A 114 -7.86 7.27 -7.62
N VAL A 115 -7.71 8.42 -6.95
CA VAL A 115 -6.43 8.88 -6.39
C VAL A 115 -5.91 7.91 -5.32
N LEU A 116 -6.79 7.46 -4.42
CA LEU A 116 -6.41 6.50 -3.37
C LEU A 116 -6.01 5.14 -3.96
N CYS A 117 -6.71 4.67 -4.99
CA CYS A 117 -6.36 3.46 -5.72
C CYS A 117 -4.96 3.58 -6.34
N LEU A 118 -4.67 4.72 -6.98
CA LEU A 118 -3.37 4.99 -7.58
C LEU A 118 -2.27 4.98 -6.50
N TYR A 119 -2.44 5.71 -5.40
CA TYR A 119 -1.45 5.77 -4.32
C TYR A 119 -1.17 4.39 -3.72
N GLN A 120 -2.21 3.61 -3.43
CA GLN A 120 -2.06 2.27 -2.86
C GLN A 120 -1.47 1.27 -3.86
N PHE A 121 -1.82 1.39 -5.13
CA PHE A 121 -1.24 0.56 -6.18
C PHE A 121 0.26 0.82 -6.33
N VAL A 122 0.67 2.09 -6.43
CA VAL A 122 2.08 2.47 -6.56
C VAL A 122 2.88 2.10 -5.31
N ALA A 123 2.32 2.31 -4.11
CA ALA A 123 2.96 1.94 -2.86
C ALA A 123 3.22 0.43 -2.80
N MET A 124 2.21 -0.39 -3.13
CA MET A 124 2.36 -1.85 -3.14
C MET A 124 3.29 -2.34 -4.26
N TRP A 125 3.24 -1.71 -5.43
CA TRP A 125 4.15 -2.05 -6.53
C TRP A 125 5.61 -1.89 -6.12
N ASN A 126 5.94 -0.86 -5.35
CA ASN A 126 7.30 -0.59 -4.88
C ASN A 126 7.67 -1.29 -3.57
N SER A 127 6.76 -2.05 -2.94
CA SER A 127 7.01 -2.68 -1.65
C SER A 127 7.78 -4.00 -1.84
N TYR A 128 9.10 -3.92 -1.87
CA TYR A 128 9.97 -5.09 -1.86
C TYR A 128 10.50 -5.42 -0.45
N PHE A 129 10.60 -4.39 0.41
CA PHE A 129 11.26 -4.51 1.71
C PHE A 129 10.47 -5.40 2.67
N ASP A 130 9.16 -5.19 2.77
CA ASP A 130 8.30 -6.01 3.61
C ASP A 130 8.26 -7.46 3.10
N ALA A 131 8.19 -7.64 1.78
CA ALA A 131 8.25 -8.96 1.17
C ALA A 131 9.56 -9.69 1.46
N MET A 132 10.68 -8.98 1.48
CA MET A 132 12.00 -9.55 1.80
C MET A 132 12.11 -10.03 3.25
N ILE A 133 11.35 -9.38 4.17
CA ILE A 133 11.38 -9.72 5.59
C ILE A 133 10.41 -10.84 5.95
N TYR A 134 9.23 -10.85 5.32
CA TYR A 134 8.13 -11.72 5.74
C TYR A 134 7.92 -12.94 4.84
N LEU A 135 8.47 -12.97 3.61
CA LEU A 135 8.24 -14.05 2.64
C LEU A 135 9.53 -14.81 2.33
N ASP A 136 9.56 -16.07 2.75
CA ASP A 136 10.64 -17.01 2.39
C ASP A 136 10.31 -17.80 1.11
N ASP A 137 9.02 -18.08 0.85
CA ASP A 137 8.59 -18.82 -0.33
C ASP A 137 8.73 -17.99 -1.61
N GLN A 138 9.54 -18.48 -2.55
CA GLN A 138 9.80 -17.82 -3.83
C GLN A 138 8.52 -17.62 -4.68
N ASN A 139 7.51 -18.49 -4.52
CA ASN A 139 6.25 -18.38 -5.26
C ASN A 139 5.37 -17.20 -4.79
N LEU A 140 5.60 -16.71 -3.59
CA LEU A 140 4.87 -15.58 -3.00
C LEU A 140 5.58 -14.23 -3.18
N GLN A 141 6.80 -14.26 -3.70
CA GLN A 141 7.61 -13.05 -3.84
C GLN A 141 7.05 -12.10 -4.90
N PRO A 142 6.89 -10.81 -4.60
CA PRO A 142 6.49 -9.82 -5.58
C PRO A 142 7.60 -9.58 -6.61
N LEU A 143 7.21 -9.14 -7.81
CA LEU A 143 8.11 -8.88 -8.92
C LEU A 143 9.31 -8.00 -8.53
N GLN A 144 9.11 -6.95 -7.75
CA GLN A 144 10.16 -6.04 -7.32
C GLN A 144 11.25 -6.73 -6.48
N LEU A 145 10.89 -7.70 -5.65
CA LEU A 145 11.87 -8.47 -4.87
C LEU A 145 12.71 -9.37 -5.79
N VAL A 146 12.06 -10.01 -6.77
CA VAL A 146 12.75 -10.84 -7.77
C VAL A 146 13.69 -9.98 -8.63
N LEU A 147 13.23 -8.83 -9.11
CA LEU A 147 14.07 -7.91 -9.90
C LEU A 147 15.27 -7.40 -9.09
N ARG A 148 15.08 -7.09 -7.81
CA ARG A 148 16.18 -6.72 -6.91
C ARG A 148 17.17 -7.86 -6.73
N SER A 149 16.72 -9.09 -6.57
CA SER A 149 17.61 -10.25 -6.42
C SER A 149 18.49 -10.44 -7.66
N ILE A 150 17.92 -10.28 -8.86
CA ILE A 150 18.65 -10.32 -10.13
C ILE A 150 19.71 -9.20 -10.18
N LEU A 151 19.35 -7.97 -9.79
CA LEU A 151 20.28 -6.85 -9.79
C LEU A 151 21.45 -7.04 -8.80
N VAL A 152 21.18 -7.60 -7.63
CA VAL A 152 22.20 -7.84 -6.60
C VAL A 152 23.08 -9.04 -6.96
N GLN A 153 22.51 -10.13 -7.46
CA GLN A 153 23.25 -11.33 -7.85
C GLN A 153 24.17 -11.08 -9.06
N ASN A 154 23.79 -10.18 -9.96
CA ASN A 154 24.59 -9.81 -11.13
C ASN A 154 25.65 -8.74 -10.84
N GLN A 155 25.84 -8.32 -9.57
CA GLN A 155 27.02 -7.55 -9.18
C GLN A 155 28.24 -8.47 -9.22
N ILE A 156 29.04 -8.29 -10.26
CA ILE A 156 30.25 -9.08 -10.48
C ILE A 156 31.21 -8.86 -9.33
N ASN A 157 31.61 -9.92 -8.65
CA ASN A 157 32.70 -9.85 -7.69
C ASN A 157 34.02 -9.89 -8.46
N PRO A 158 34.79 -8.77 -8.58
CA PRO A 158 36.00 -8.69 -9.38
C PRO A 158 37.08 -9.71 -8.97
N ASN A 159 36.99 -10.19 -7.72
CA ASN A 159 37.95 -11.13 -7.14
C ASN A 159 37.74 -12.59 -7.54
N LEU A 160 36.64 -12.93 -8.22
CA LEU A 160 36.29 -14.29 -8.62
C LEU A 160 36.58 -14.58 -10.10
N VAL A 161 36.92 -13.56 -10.89
CA VAL A 161 37.11 -13.72 -12.34
C VAL A 161 38.58 -13.57 -12.71
N THR A 162 39.17 -14.68 -13.12
CA THR A 162 40.61 -14.80 -13.46
C THR A 162 40.94 -14.33 -14.89
N ASN A 163 39.98 -14.01 -15.73
CA ASN A 163 40.16 -13.68 -17.14
C ASN A 163 39.51 -12.33 -17.50
N MET A 164 40.33 -11.35 -17.95
CA MET A 164 39.87 -10.01 -18.31
C MET A 164 38.83 -9.95 -19.43
N GLU A 165 38.86 -10.85 -20.38
CA GLU A 165 37.90 -10.92 -21.50
C GLU A 165 36.51 -11.39 -21.01
N LYS A 166 36.48 -12.40 -20.14
CA LYS A 166 35.21 -12.86 -19.53
C LYS A 166 34.63 -11.81 -18.59
N LEU A 167 35.50 -10.99 -17.96
CA LEU A 167 35.07 -9.90 -17.08
C LEU A 167 34.30 -8.82 -17.89
N ALA A 168 34.78 -8.48 -19.08
CA ALA A 168 34.15 -7.48 -19.95
C ALA A 168 32.83 -7.98 -20.54
N GLU A 169 32.72 -9.27 -20.87
CA GLU A 169 31.47 -9.89 -21.37
C GLU A 169 30.41 -9.98 -20.27
N THR A 170 30.79 -10.46 -19.10
CA THR A 170 29.85 -10.56 -17.97
C THR A 170 29.42 -9.17 -17.46
N ALA A 171 30.27 -8.16 -17.51
CA ALA A 171 29.94 -6.78 -17.20
C ALA A 171 28.88 -6.22 -18.18
N LYS A 172 29.04 -6.46 -19.49
CA LYS A 172 28.04 -6.05 -20.49
C LYS A 172 26.70 -6.73 -20.28
N LEU A 173 26.69 -8.04 -19.98
CA LEU A 173 25.46 -8.79 -19.69
C LEU A 173 24.77 -8.27 -18.42
N ALA A 174 25.54 -7.98 -17.36
CA ALA A 174 25.03 -7.41 -16.12
C ALA A 174 24.40 -6.02 -16.36
N ASP A 175 25.02 -5.17 -17.16
CA ASP A 175 24.47 -3.86 -17.53
C ASP A 175 23.19 -3.99 -18.36
N LEU A 176 23.15 -4.88 -19.36
CA LEU A 176 21.95 -5.12 -20.14
C LEU A 176 20.78 -5.63 -19.26
N LEU A 177 21.05 -6.57 -18.34
CA LEU A 177 20.08 -7.06 -17.39
C LEU A 177 19.57 -5.94 -16.46
N LYS A 178 20.47 -5.06 -16.02
CA LYS A 178 20.11 -3.92 -15.19
C LYS A 178 19.14 -2.97 -15.91
N TYR A 179 19.46 -2.57 -17.13
CA TYR A 179 18.61 -1.65 -17.88
C TYR A 179 17.28 -2.28 -18.29
N SER A 180 17.26 -3.54 -18.73
CA SER A 180 16.02 -4.25 -19.05
C SER A 180 15.12 -4.42 -17.81
N THR A 181 15.71 -4.69 -16.65
CA THR A 181 14.99 -4.79 -15.38
C THR A 181 14.33 -3.46 -14.99
N ILE A 182 15.05 -2.34 -15.14
CA ILE A 182 14.50 -1.00 -14.88
C ILE A 182 13.32 -0.71 -15.80
N VAL A 183 13.42 -1.03 -17.10
CA VAL A 183 12.31 -0.83 -18.05
C VAL A 183 11.10 -1.68 -17.66
N ILE A 184 11.29 -2.98 -17.40
CA ILE A 184 10.20 -3.88 -17.01
C ILE A 184 9.51 -3.41 -15.73
N SER A 185 10.28 -2.89 -14.76
CA SER A 185 9.70 -2.41 -13.49
C SER A 185 8.93 -1.11 -13.61
N SER A 186 9.29 -0.25 -14.58
CA SER A 186 8.68 1.07 -14.75
C SER A 186 7.46 1.08 -15.68
N VAL A 187 7.40 0.18 -16.68
CA VAL A 187 6.28 0.13 -17.65
C VAL A 187 4.90 0.09 -16.99
N PRO A 188 4.62 -0.76 -15.99
CA PRO A 188 3.29 -0.82 -15.37
C PRO A 188 2.90 0.42 -14.53
N LEU A 189 3.87 1.29 -14.23
CA LEU A 189 3.61 2.56 -13.53
C LEU A 189 3.33 3.72 -14.48
N ILE A 190 3.76 3.59 -15.75
CA ILE A 190 3.62 4.65 -16.77
C ILE A 190 2.33 4.47 -17.58
N VAL A 191 1.87 3.24 -17.74
CA VAL A 191 0.64 2.87 -18.47
C VAL A 191 -0.57 2.90 -17.55
#